data_c22d49bc75100edf3366615a42260922
#
_entry.id   c22d49bc75100edf3366615a42260922
#
_cell.length_a   1.000
_cell.length_b   1.000
_cell.length_c   1.000
_cell.angle_alpha   90.00
_cell.angle_beta   90.00
_cell.angle_gamma   90.00
#
_symmetry.space_group_name_H-M   'P 1'
#
loop_
_entity.id
_entity.type
_entity.pdbx_description
1 polymer ?
#
loop_
_entity_poly.entity_id
_entity_poly.type
_entity_poly.pdbx_seq_one_letter_code
_entity_poly.pdbx_strand_id
1 'polypeptide(L)'
;EILLARAPRFVDGMYSTLAGFVEAGESAEHACHREIFEEVGVEIAKPIYQGSQSWPFKHSLMLGYRAEWVLGDIRIDGDEIIDAQWFKYNKLPKLPPKASISRGMIDAFISERIN
;
A
#
# COMPACT_ATOMS: atom_id res chain seq x y z
N GLU A 1 6.36 -0.01 -12.27
CA GLU A 1 5.20 0.72 -11.76
C GLU A 1 4.88 0.33 -10.33
N ILE A 2 4.20 1.19 -9.61
CA ILE A 2 3.78 0.95 -8.24
C ILE A 2 2.25 1.06 -8.17
N LEU A 3 1.62 0.16 -7.42
CA LEU A 3 0.19 0.20 -7.19
C LEU A 3 -0.11 1.09 -5.98
N LEU A 4 -0.89 2.13 -6.20
CA LEU A 4 -1.33 3.02 -5.14
C LEU A 4 -2.86 3.11 -5.17
N ALA A 5 -3.44 3.38 -4.02
CA ALA A 5 -4.88 3.39 -3.85
C ALA A 5 -5.33 4.63 -3.10
N ARG A 6 -6.63 4.91 -3.23
CA ARG A 6 -7.27 6.06 -2.64
C ARG A 6 -8.47 5.63 -1.81
N ALA A 7 -8.51 6.04 -0.56
CA ALA A 7 -9.64 5.81 0.33
C ALA A 7 -10.55 7.06 0.35
N PRO A 8 -11.84 6.91 0.69
CA PRO A 8 -12.77 8.06 0.71
C PRO A 8 -12.33 9.21 1.60
N ARG A 9 -11.63 8.92 2.70
CA ARG A 9 -11.20 9.94 3.67
C ARG A 9 -9.97 10.74 3.22
N PHE A 10 -9.29 10.32 2.14
CA PHE A 10 -8.10 11.03 1.68
C PHE A 10 -8.49 12.36 1.02
N VAL A 11 -7.58 13.34 1.12
CA VAL A 11 -7.77 14.61 0.39
C VAL A 11 -7.79 14.32 -1.10
N ASP A 12 -8.45 15.18 -1.86
CA ASP A 12 -8.61 15.00 -3.30
C ASP A 12 -7.28 14.81 -4.01
N GLY A 13 -7.22 13.77 -4.84
CA GLY A 13 -6.05 13.46 -5.64
C GLY A 13 -4.92 12.75 -4.91
N MET A 14 -5.05 12.50 -3.59
CA MET A 14 -4.02 11.79 -2.85
C MET A 14 -4.19 10.28 -2.95
N TYR A 15 -3.08 9.60 -3.26
CA TYR A 15 -2.99 8.15 -3.28
C TYR A 15 -1.90 7.69 -2.32
N SER A 16 -2.06 6.51 -1.77
CA SER A 16 -1.14 5.94 -0.80
C SER A 16 -0.97 4.44 -1.02
N THR A 17 -0.03 3.85 -0.30
CA THR A 17 0.08 2.39 -0.26
C THR A 17 -1.16 1.83 0.44
N LEU A 18 -1.49 0.59 0.10
CA LEU A 18 -2.61 -0.11 0.73
C LEU A 18 -2.26 -0.48 2.17
N ALA A 19 -3.25 -0.42 3.04
CA ALA A 19 -3.07 -0.75 4.45
C ALA A 19 -4.29 -1.48 4.99
N GLY A 20 -4.06 -2.41 5.92
CA GLY A 20 -5.12 -3.15 6.56
C GLY A 20 -4.63 -3.71 7.88
N PHE A 21 -5.51 -4.38 8.60
CA PHE A 21 -5.20 -4.94 9.90
C PHE A 21 -4.92 -6.43 9.82
N VAL A 22 -3.94 -6.88 10.58
CA VAL A 22 -3.67 -8.31 10.76
C VAL A 22 -4.76 -8.88 11.66
N GLU A 23 -5.36 -9.97 11.23
CA GLU A 23 -6.40 -10.64 12.00
C GLU A 23 -5.82 -11.70 12.95
N ALA A 24 -6.60 -12.09 13.95
CA ALA A 24 -6.18 -13.08 14.93
C ALA A 24 -5.78 -14.39 14.22
N GLY A 25 -4.62 -14.93 14.57
CA GLY A 25 -4.12 -16.16 13.98
C GLY A 25 -3.46 -16.00 12.62
N GLU A 26 -3.37 -14.80 12.10
CA GLU A 26 -2.84 -14.51 10.79
C GLU A 26 -1.43 -13.93 10.91
N SER A 27 -0.51 -14.32 10.02
CA SER A 27 0.80 -13.67 9.97
C SER A 27 0.69 -12.33 9.24
N ALA A 28 1.67 -11.45 9.43
CA ALA A 28 1.70 -10.17 8.74
C ALA A 28 1.77 -10.38 7.22
N GLU A 29 2.56 -11.35 6.77
CA GLU A 29 2.69 -11.67 5.34
C GLU A 29 1.38 -12.17 4.76
N HIS A 30 0.69 -13.03 5.48
CA HIS A 30 -0.62 -13.53 5.05
C HIS A 30 -1.62 -12.36 4.95
N ALA A 31 -1.59 -11.45 5.91
CA ALA A 31 -2.44 -10.26 5.89
C ALA A 31 -2.21 -9.43 4.63
N CYS A 32 -0.95 -9.31 4.17
CA CYS A 32 -0.65 -8.62 2.93
C CYS A 32 -1.38 -9.25 1.74
N HIS A 33 -1.28 -10.57 1.60
CA HIS A 33 -1.97 -11.29 0.52
C HIS A 33 -3.47 -11.08 0.58
N ARG A 34 -4.07 -11.28 1.74
CA ARG A 34 -5.51 -11.20 1.93
C ARG A 34 -6.05 -9.80 1.68
N GLU A 35 -5.45 -8.78 2.32
CA GLU A 35 -5.93 -7.40 2.21
C GLU A 35 -5.81 -6.88 0.78
N ILE A 36 -4.70 -7.15 0.10
CA ILE A 36 -4.52 -6.71 -1.27
C ILE A 36 -5.56 -7.37 -2.18
N PHE A 37 -5.79 -8.66 -2.02
CA PHE A 37 -6.77 -9.36 -2.84
C PHE A 37 -8.20 -8.85 -2.58
N GLU A 38 -8.55 -8.66 -1.30
CA GLU A 38 -9.88 -8.17 -0.95
C GLU A 38 -10.14 -6.76 -1.46
N GLU A 39 -9.16 -5.88 -1.36
CA GLU A 39 -9.36 -4.46 -1.67
C GLU A 39 -9.20 -4.13 -3.15
N VAL A 40 -8.26 -4.75 -3.85
CA VAL A 40 -7.97 -4.40 -5.24
C VAL A 40 -7.92 -5.58 -6.20
N GLY A 41 -8.16 -6.79 -5.73
CA GLY A 41 -8.35 -7.96 -6.59
C GLY A 41 -7.10 -8.55 -7.23
N VAL A 42 -5.91 -8.13 -6.82
CA VAL A 42 -4.66 -8.66 -7.38
C VAL A 42 -4.01 -9.64 -6.42
N GLU A 43 -3.23 -10.57 -6.98
CA GLU A 43 -2.44 -11.51 -6.18
C GLU A 43 -0.99 -11.07 -6.20
N ILE A 44 -0.36 -11.15 -5.03
CA ILE A 44 1.02 -10.73 -4.82
C ILE A 44 1.88 -11.93 -4.39
N ALA A 45 3.18 -11.76 -4.46
CA ALA A 45 4.14 -12.77 -4.01
C ALA A 45 5.30 -12.11 -3.28
N LYS A 46 5.97 -12.91 -2.48
CA LYS A 46 7.23 -12.55 -1.81
C LYS A 46 7.16 -11.24 -1.03
N PRO A 47 6.24 -11.11 -0.05
CA PRO A 47 6.23 -9.91 0.79
C PRO A 47 7.56 -9.79 1.53
N ILE A 48 8.20 -8.64 1.39
CA ILE A 48 9.49 -8.37 2.02
C ILE A 48 9.32 -7.21 2.99
N TYR A 49 9.67 -7.45 4.24
CA TYR A 49 9.59 -6.43 5.28
C TYR A 49 10.52 -5.26 4.97
N GLN A 50 10.01 -4.04 5.09
CA GLN A 50 10.79 -2.83 4.82
C GLN A 50 10.97 -1.93 6.03
N GLY A 51 10.11 -2.03 7.02
CA GLY A 51 10.22 -1.20 8.21
C GLY A 51 8.94 -1.12 8.99
N SER A 52 8.98 -0.43 10.10
CA SER A 52 7.81 -0.26 10.95
C SER A 52 7.72 1.17 11.46
N GLN A 53 6.51 1.55 11.86
CA GLN A 53 6.25 2.86 12.42
C GLN A 53 5.13 2.76 13.46
N SER A 54 5.36 3.31 14.64
CA SER A 54 4.31 3.45 15.64
C SER A 54 3.40 4.60 15.20
N TRP A 55 2.10 4.35 15.16
CA TRP A 55 1.12 5.36 14.80
C TRP A 55 0.31 5.73 16.03
N PRO A 56 0.59 6.86 16.67
CA PRO A 56 0.05 7.16 18.00
C PRO A 56 -1.46 7.40 18.02
N PHE A 57 -2.04 7.86 16.92
CA PHE A 57 -3.45 8.25 16.90
C PHE A 57 -4.43 7.09 17.06
N LYS A 58 -4.00 5.86 16.76
CA LYS A 58 -4.84 4.67 16.88
C LYS A 58 -4.14 3.57 17.66
N HIS A 59 -3.06 3.89 18.35
CA HIS A 59 -2.25 2.92 19.07
C HIS A 59 -1.86 1.73 18.19
N SER A 60 -1.55 2.01 16.93
CA SER A 60 -1.22 0.97 15.95
C SER A 60 0.26 0.91 15.69
N LEU A 61 0.74 -0.30 15.44
CA LEU A 61 2.08 -0.52 14.91
C LEU A 61 1.92 -0.83 13.42
N MET A 62 2.50 0.04 12.58
CA MET A 62 2.47 -0.16 11.13
C MET A 62 3.68 -0.97 10.71
N LEU A 63 3.45 -2.04 9.97
CA LEU A 63 4.50 -2.87 9.39
C LEU A 63 4.44 -2.70 7.88
N GLY A 64 5.53 -2.23 7.29
CA GLY A 64 5.61 -1.99 5.87
C GLY A 64 6.21 -3.16 5.11
N TYR A 65 5.51 -3.63 4.08
CA TYR A 65 5.95 -4.72 3.22
C TYR A 65 5.94 -4.30 1.77
N ARG A 66 6.90 -4.80 1.02
CA ARG A 66 6.96 -4.67 -0.42
C ARG A 66 6.71 -6.04 -1.02
N ALA A 67 5.91 -6.10 -2.08
CA ALA A 67 5.60 -7.37 -2.73
C ALA A 67 5.54 -7.21 -4.24
N GLU A 68 5.66 -8.32 -4.96
CA GLU A 68 5.56 -8.35 -6.41
C GLU A 68 4.14 -8.69 -6.83
N TRP A 69 3.63 -7.99 -7.84
CA TRP A 69 2.38 -8.37 -8.50
C TRP A 69 2.62 -9.66 -9.27
N VAL A 70 1.69 -10.59 -9.13
CA VAL A 70 1.76 -11.87 -9.83
C VAL A 70 0.65 -12.00 -10.86
N LEU A 71 -0.58 -11.64 -10.47
CA LEU A 71 -1.75 -11.97 -11.25
C LEU A 71 -2.91 -11.05 -10.89
N GLY A 72 -3.76 -10.81 -11.88
CA GLY A 72 -5.04 -10.12 -11.68
C GLY A 72 -5.03 -8.68 -12.13
N ASP A 73 -6.19 -8.23 -12.63
CA ASP A 73 -6.44 -6.84 -12.95
C ASP A 73 -7.03 -6.16 -11.73
N ILE A 74 -6.77 -4.85 -11.60
CA ILE A 74 -7.32 -4.08 -10.48
C ILE A 74 -8.84 -4.13 -10.51
N ARG A 75 -9.43 -4.50 -9.38
CA ARG A 75 -10.87 -4.50 -9.17
C ARG A 75 -11.14 -4.04 -7.74
N ILE A 76 -11.50 -2.77 -7.60
CA ILE A 76 -11.69 -2.17 -6.28
C ILE A 76 -12.97 -2.70 -5.61
N ASP A 77 -12.95 -2.71 -4.27
CA ASP A 77 -14.11 -3.11 -3.48
C ASP A 77 -15.19 -2.02 -3.48
N GLY A 78 -14.82 -0.77 -3.75
CA GLY A 78 -15.75 0.35 -3.83
C GLY A 78 -16.20 0.89 -2.48
N ASP A 79 -15.70 0.35 -1.41
CA ASP A 79 -16.07 0.69 -0.04
C ASP A 79 -14.88 1.30 0.70
N GLU A 80 -13.90 0.50 1.06
CA GLU A 80 -12.68 1.00 1.70
C GLU A 80 -11.74 1.66 0.70
N ILE A 81 -11.73 1.17 -0.53
CA ILE A 81 -10.92 1.71 -1.63
C ILE A 81 -11.84 2.17 -2.75
N ILE A 82 -11.74 3.45 -3.11
CA ILE A 82 -12.59 4.03 -4.16
C ILE A 82 -11.87 4.16 -5.50
N ASP A 83 -10.55 4.05 -5.52
CA ASP A 83 -9.77 4.00 -6.76
C ASP A 83 -8.41 3.38 -6.48
N ALA A 84 -7.85 2.72 -7.48
CA ALA A 84 -6.52 2.14 -7.42
C ALA A 84 -5.94 2.11 -8.82
N GLN A 85 -4.67 2.50 -8.95
CA GLN A 85 -4.02 2.57 -10.25
C GLN A 85 -2.55 2.21 -10.14
N TRP A 86 -1.98 1.78 -11.27
CA TRP A 86 -0.54 1.62 -11.43
C TRP A 86 0.07 2.96 -11.84
N PHE A 87 1.12 3.37 -11.15
CA PHE A 87 1.81 4.63 -11.43
C PHE A 87 3.27 4.38 -11.78
N LYS A 88 3.77 5.12 -12.76
CA LYS A 88 5.20 5.14 -13.05
C LYS A 88 5.91 6.03 -12.04
N TYR A 89 7.18 5.73 -11.75
CA TYR A 89 7.93 6.47 -10.73
C TYR A 89 8.02 7.98 -11.01
N ASN A 90 7.92 8.38 -12.27
CA ASN A 90 8.02 9.80 -12.68
C ASN A 90 6.67 10.43 -13.00
N LYS A 91 5.57 9.77 -12.72
CA LYS A 91 4.21 10.27 -12.96
C LYS A 91 3.30 9.91 -11.79
N LEU A 92 3.71 10.34 -10.61
CA LEU A 92 3.00 10.01 -9.38
C LEU A 92 1.91 11.04 -9.07
N PRO A 93 0.86 10.63 -8.35
CA PRO A 93 -0.18 11.53 -7.89
C PRO A 93 0.28 12.30 -6.66
N LYS A 94 -0.64 12.98 -6.00
CA LYS A 94 -0.38 13.56 -4.69
C LYS A 94 -0.13 12.42 -3.70
N LEU A 95 0.92 12.56 -2.90
CA LEU A 95 1.39 11.50 -2.00
C LEU A 95 1.16 11.86 -0.53
N PRO A 96 1.22 10.86 0.37
CA PRO A 96 1.12 11.13 1.81
C PRO A 96 2.26 12.00 2.32
N PRO A 97 2.13 12.57 3.53
CA PRO A 97 3.19 13.36 4.14
C PRO A 97 4.49 12.56 4.29
N LYS A 98 5.62 13.24 4.23
CA LYS A 98 6.95 12.61 4.31
C LYS A 98 7.21 11.88 5.61
N ALA A 99 6.50 12.23 6.66
CA ALA A 99 6.64 11.56 7.96
C ALA A 99 6.02 10.16 8.00
N SER A 100 5.17 9.80 7.05
CA SER A 100 4.50 8.50 7.06
C SER A 100 5.37 7.39 6.48
N ILE A 101 5.21 6.18 7.02
CA ILE A 101 5.90 4.99 6.49
C ILE A 101 5.50 4.74 5.03
N SER A 102 4.24 5.00 4.69
CA SER A 102 3.75 4.87 3.31
C SER A 102 4.59 5.71 2.36
N ARG A 103 4.83 6.98 2.70
CA ARG A 103 5.65 7.87 1.86
C ARG A 103 7.10 7.37 1.79
N GLY A 104 7.65 6.89 2.89
CA GLY A 104 9.00 6.33 2.89
C GLY A 104 9.15 5.16 1.93
N MET A 105 8.16 4.29 1.88
CA MET A 105 8.17 3.14 0.97
C MET A 105 8.04 3.59 -0.50
N ILE A 106 7.23 4.60 -0.77
CA ILE A 106 7.09 5.15 -2.11
C ILE A 106 8.40 5.81 -2.55
N ASP A 107 9.03 6.58 -1.67
CA ASP A 107 10.30 7.24 -1.96
C ASP A 107 11.41 6.22 -2.23
N ALA A 108 11.42 5.09 -1.52
CA ALA A 108 12.36 4.00 -1.76
C ALA A 108 12.17 3.41 -3.16
N PHE A 109 10.92 3.22 -3.58
CA PHE A 109 10.60 2.74 -4.93
C PHE A 109 11.14 3.71 -5.99
N ILE A 110 10.91 5.02 -5.80
CA ILE A 110 11.40 6.04 -6.72
C ILE A 110 12.93 5.98 -6.82
N SER A 111 13.59 5.90 -5.68
CA SER A 111 15.06 5.87 -5.60
C SER A 111 15.65 4.69 -6.37
N GLU A 112 15.03 3.52 -6.30
CA GLU A 112 15.48 2.34 -7.02
C GLU A 112 15.34 2.49 -8.53
N ARG A 113 14.35 3.24 -8.99
CA ARG A 113 14.12 3.44 -10.43
C ARG A 113 15.06 4.46 -11.03
N ILE A 114 15.51 5.43 -10.25
CA ILE A 114 16.42 6.47 -10.70
C ILE A 114 17.86 5.97 -10.78
N ASN A 115 18.25 5.07 -9.89
CA ASN A 115 19.64 4.56 -9.81
C ASN A 115 19.92 3.44 -10.81
#